data_3a6f06cd3839e8db57eb1aa781ffb485
#
_entry.id   3a6f06cd3839e8db57eb1aa781ffb485
#
_cell.length_a   1.000
_cell.length_b   1.000
_cell.length_c   1.000
_cell.angle_alpha   90.00
_cell.angle_beta   90.00
_cell.angle_gamma   90.00
#
_symmetry.space_group_name_H-M   'P 1'
#
loop_
_entity.id
_entity.type
_entity.pdbx_description
1 polymer ?
#
loop_
_entity_poly.entity_id
_entity_poly.type
_entity_poly.pdbx_seq_one_letter_code
_entity_poly.pdbx_strand_id
1 'polypeptide(L)'
;MMRILTIVFLLLGCNSLGSAASIAAESKRLPEWEKALEDAKSEGKIVLAIPPATELRTALEPLLKQKFALESELVSAPGPKNASRIAAEKKAGVNYFDAIICGTGTAIGLSYDGMLEPLESFWILPEVKDPNQWWGGHIWEDNLKSRKFLYSFLADVSTHSTWYNTSLAKPQELRSFDDYLNSKWKGRIGFSDPRVPSSGQSIWSFMWEQRGEDFLKKLVEQDLFLTRDLRQLADALAKGKVALAFGLGRSQTEPFVKAGLPIKPAPVTKEGLPASNAFGVLGVIKDPPHVNATKVFVNWFLGREGQDWYSRIMQNGTRRLDVNTHWLKDLGIAAAKDALTVQEYNRVRNHLEDKYTHVRVPAGKFAETILH
;
A
#
# COMPACT_ATOMS: atom_id res chain seq x y z
N MET A 1 -4.78 -73.69 2.85
CA MET A 1 -4.60 -72.79 3.99
C MET A 1 -4.26 -71.41 3.46
N MET A 2 -5.23 -70.57 3.35
CA MET A 2 -5.14 -69.22 2.71
C MET A 2 -5.23 -68.19 3.84
N ARG A 3 -4.16 -67.42 4.07
CA ARG A 3 -4.14 -66.32 5.05
C ARG A 3 -4.54 -65.04 4.36
N ILE A 4 -5.67 -64.50 4.77
CA ILE A 4 -6.21 -63.21 4.37
C ILE A 4 -5.44 -62.12 5.14
N LEU A 5 -4.79 -61.19 4.42
CA LEU A 5 -4.12 -60.03 4.99
C LEU A 5 -5.10 -58.85 4.91
N THR A 6 -5.59 -58.41 6.07
CA THR A 6 -6.48 -57.24 6.20
C THR A 6 -5.63 -55.97 6.24
N ILE A 7 -5.72 -55.16 5.22
CA ILE A 7 -5.10 -53.84 5.16
C ILE A 7 -6.09 -52.82 5.80
N VAL A 8 -5.69 -52.28 6.94
CA VAL A 8 -6.40 -51.14 7.58
C VAL A 8 -5.89 -49.85 6.93
N PHE A 9 -6.74 -49.20 6.13
CA PHE A 9 -6.51 -47.85 5.67
C PHE A 9 -6.88 -46.85 6.81
N LEU A 10 -5.88 -46.19 7.38
CA LEU A 10 -6.08 -45.04 8.25
C LEU A 10 -6.39 -43.84 7.39
N LEU A 11 -7.64 -43.40 7.43
CA LEU A 11 -8.06 -42.09 6.90
C LEU A 11 -7.60 -40.98 7.85
N LEU A 12 -6.47 -40.36 7.51
CA LEU A 12 -6.04 -39.04 8.02
C LEU A 12 -6.23 -38.05 6.89
N GLY A 13 -7.33 -37.39 6.88
CA GLY A 13 -7.59 -36.33 5.91
C GLY A 13 -8.74 -35.42 6.35
N CYS A 14 -8.48 -34.13 6.33
CA CYS A 14 -9.42 -33.01 6.36
C CYS A 14 -9.94 -32.53 7.72
N ASN A 15 -9.11 -31.78 8.44
CA ASN A 15 -9.60 -30.87 9.51
C ASN A 15 -9.29 -29.38 9.28
N SER A 16 -8.78 -28.98 8.11
CA SER A 16 -8.42 -27.56 7.88
C SER A 16 -9.52 -26.71 7.20
N LEU A 17 -10.51 -27.34 6.56
CA LEU A 17 -11.65 -26.63 5.94
C LEU A 17 -12.78 -26.30 6.92
N GLY A 18 -12.86 -26.98 8.04
CA GLY A 18 -13.88 -26.74 9.07
C GLY A 18 -13.64 -25.48 9.90
N SER A 19 -12.39 -25.06 10.05
CA SER A 19 -12.02 -23.92 10.90
C SER A 19 -12.45 -22.57 10.31
N ALA A 20 -12.21 -22.30 9.05
CA ALA A 20 -12.54 -21.00 8.45
C ALA A 20 -14.07 -20.80 8.28
N ALA A 21 -14.80 -21.86 7.91
CA ALA A 21 -16.26 -21.81 7.82
C ALA A 21 -16.94 -21.70 9.19
N SER A 22 -16.35 -22.30 10.24
CA SER A 22 -16.82 -22.19 11.63
C SER A 22 -16.61 -20.77 12.18
N ILE A 23 -15.42 -20.20 11.98
CA ILE A 23 -15.11 -18.81 12.42
C ILE A 23 -16.01 -17.80 11.70
N ALA A 24 -16.24 -17.96 10.39
CA ALA A 24 -17.11 -17.09 9.62
C ALA A 24 -18.62 -17.24 10.01
N ALA A 25 -19.04 -18.43 10.44
CA ALA A 25 -20.39 -18.66 10.93
C ALA A 25 -20.59 -18.16 12.37
N GLU A 26 -19.55 -18.22 13.19
CA GLU A 26 -19.56 -17.73 14.58
C GLU A 26 -19.49 -16.19 14.62
N SER A 27 -18.76 -15.54 13.71
CA SER A 27 -18.71 -14.08 13.59
C SER A 27 -20.07 -13.46 13.22
N LYS A 28 -20.92 -14.19 12.50
CA LYS A 28 -22.30 -13.74 12.17
C LYS A 28 -23.27 -13.76 13.35
N ARG A 29 -22.88 -14.28 14.52
CA ARG A 29 -23.72 -14.40 15.71
C ARG A 29 -23.18 -13.66 16.94
N LEU A 30 -22.20 -12.75 16.75
CA LEU A 30 -21.70 -11.94 17.85
C LEU A 30 -22.71 -10.82 18.16
N PRO A 31 -23.30 -10.78 19.36
CA PRO A 31 -24.26 -9.74 19.73
C PRO A 31 -23.72 -8.32 19.55
N GLU A 32 -22.42 -8.13 19.82
CA GLU A 32 -21.74 -6.84 19.62
C GLU A 32 -21.69 -6.42 18.14
N TRP A 33 -21.49 -7.39 17.23
CA TRP A 33 -21.47 -7.12 15.79
C TRP A 33 -22.87 -6.80 15.26
N GLU A 34 -23.87 -7.57 15.68
CA GLU A 34 -25.27 -7.33 15.29
C GLU A 34 -25.74 -5.95 15.78
N LYS A 35 -25.40 -5.62 17.04
CA LYS A 35 -25.69 -4.30 17.58
C LYS A 35 -24.99 -3.18 16.81
N ALA A 36 -23.71 -3.36 16.47
CA ALA A 36 -22.98 -2.36 15.67
C ALA A 36 -23.61 -2.17 14.28
N LEU A 37 -24.09 -3.22 13.64
CA LEU A 37 -24.80 -3.14 12.36
C LEU A 37 -26.13 -2.38 12.47
N GLU A 38 -26.91 -2.60 13.54
CA GLU A 38 -28.16 -1.90 13.78
C GLU A 38 -27.95 -0.42 14.09
N ASP A 39 -27.00 -0.13 15.00
CA ASP A 39 -26.65 1.24 15.36
C ASP A 39 -26.06 2.00 14.15
N ALA A 40 -25.23 1.36 13.31
CA ALA A 40 -24.70 1.94 12.08
C ALA A 40 -25.81 2.31 11.07
N LYS A 41 -26.84 1.45 10.93
CA LYS A 41 -28.01 1.78 10.09
C LYS A 41 -28.74 3.01 10.62
N SER A 42 -28.80 3.18 11.94
CA SER A 42 -29.41 4.35 12.57
C SER A 42 -28.59 5.61 12.37
N GLU A 43 -27.24 5.52 12.35
CA GLU A 43 -26.36 6.61 11.96
C GLU A 43 -26.49 6.95 10.46
N GLY A 44 -26.74 5.94 9.62
CA GLY A 44 -27.11 6.03 8.21
C GLY A 44 -26.03 6.55 7.28
N LYS A 45 -24.88 7.00 7.79
CA LYS A 45 -23.82 7.66 7.01
C LYS A 45 -22.43 7.24 7.47
N ILE A 46 -21.46 7.35 6.53
CA ILE A 46 -20.03 7.31 6.82
C ILE A 46 -19.27 8.27 5.91
N VAL A 47 -18.26 8.94 6.43
CA VAL A 47 -17.40 9.87 5.68
C VAL A 47 -15.96 9.37 5.67
N LEU A 48 -15.44 9.03 4.50
CA LEU A 48 -14.11 8.45 4.34
C LEU A 48 -13.20 9.33 3.50
N ALA A 49 -12.00 9.59 4.00
CA ALA A 49 -10.91 10.13 3.20
C ALA A 49 -10.22 8.97 2.47
N ILE A 50 -10.21 8.99 1.15
CA ILE A 50 -9.68 7.90 0.32
C ILE A 50 -8.63 8.41 -0.67
N PRO A 51 -7.76 7.51 -1.20
CA PRO A 51 -6.81 7.86 -2.27
C PRO A 51 -7.52 8.40 -3.52
N PRO A 52 -6.80 9.15 -4.39
CA PRO A 52 -7.35 9.66 -5.63
C PRO A 52 -7.47 8.54 -6.69
N ALA A 53 -8.37 7.58 -6.44
CA ALA A 53 -8.67 6.45 -7.31
C ALA A 53 -10.17 6.45 -7.65
N THR A 54 -10.48 6.66 -8.93
CA THR A 54 -11.86 6.70 -9.42
C THR A 54 -12.55 5.35 -9.24
N GLU A 55 -11.83 4.26 -9.51
CA GLU A 55 -12.31 2.88 -9.41
C GLU A 55 -12.72 2.57 -7.97
N LEU A 56 -11.91 2.98 -6.99
CA LEU A 56 -12.20 2.80 -5.57
C LEU A 56 -13.48 3.54 -5.18
N ARG A 57 -13.61 4.82 -5.58
CA ARG A 57 -14.78 5.62 -5.26
C ARG A 57 -16.05 5.06 -5.86
N THR A 58 -16.04 4.75 -7.16
CA THR A 58 -17.22 4.23 -7.88
C THR A 58 -17.67 2.85 -7.39
N ALA A 59 -16.74 2.03 -6.88
CA ALA A 59 -17.06 0.69 -6.41
C ALA A 59 -17.46 0.67 -4.91
N LEU A 60 -16.90 1.55 -4.07
CA LEU A 60 -17.13 1.54 -2.62
C LEU A 60 -18.51 2.10 -2.25
N GLU A 61 -18.93 3.19 -2.90
CA GLU A 61 -20.19 3.86 -2.60
C GLU A 61 -21.41 2.92 -2.70
N PRO A 62 -21.69 2.25 -3.84
CA PRO A 62 -22.81 1.33 -3.96
C PRO A 62 -22.68 0.12 -3.06
N LEU A 63 -21.46 -0.35 -2.79
CA LEU A 63 -21.24 -1.49 -1.90
C LEU A 63 -21.66 -1.17 -0.47
N LEU A 64 -21.26 -0.03 0.09
CA LEU A 64 -21.62 0.36 1.46
C LEU A 64 -23.12 0.54 1.61
N LYS A 65 -23.76 1.12 0.59
CA LYS A 65 -25.23 1.29 0.57
C LYS A 65 -25.96 -0.05 0.50
N GLN A 66 -25.57 -0.93 -0.41
CA GLN A 66 -26.23 -2.23 -0.59
C GLN A 66 -26.02 -3.18 0.58
N LYS A 67 -24.78 -3.20 1.12
CA LYS A 67 -24.41 -4.17 2.15
C LYS A 67 -24.80 -3.74 3.55
N PHE A 68 -24.66 -2.47 3.86
CA PHE A 68 -24.82 -1.96 5.24
C PHE A 68 -25.89 -0.87 5.38
N ALA A 69 -26.57 -0.51 4.30
CA ALA A 69 -27.52 0.60 4.25
C ALA A 69 -26.89 1.96 4.67
N LEU A 70 -25.58 2.14 4.42
CA LEU A 70 -24.84 3.35 4.72
C LEU A 70 -24.71 4.24 3.47
N GLU A 71 -25.17 5.47 3.56
CA GLU A 71 -24.79 6.52 2.61
C GLU A 71 -23.33 6.88 2.89
N SER A 72 -22.50 6.91 1.85
CA SER A 72 -21.07 7.19 2.02
C SER A 72 -20.70 8.50 1.34
N GLU A 73 -19.93 9.33 2.05
CA GLU A 73 -19.27 10.48 1.46
C GLU A 73 -17.78 10.17 1.33
N LEU A 74 -17.33 10.00 0.08
CA LEU A 74 -15.97 9.59 -0.24
C LEU A 74 -15.16 10.80 -0.73
N VAL A 75 -14.29 11.33 0.13
CA VAL A 75 -13.39 12.44 -0.20
C VAL A 75 -12.12 11.89 -0.83
N SER A 76 -12.15 11.80 -2.17
CA SER A 76 -11.05 11.27 -2.98
C SER A 76 -10.04 12.39 -3.31
N ALA A 77 -8.87 12.38 -2.66
CA ALA A 77 -7.83 13.38 -2.90
C ALA A 77 -6.42 12.83 -2.55
N PRO A 78 -5.34 13.48 -3.05
CA PRO A 78 -3.99 13.19 -2.58
C PRO A 78 -3.87 13.27 -1.05
N GLY A 79 -3.10 12.36 -0.46
CA GLY A 79 -2.98 12.22 0.99
C GLY A 79 -2.70 13.54 1.74
N PRO A 80 -1.71 14.36 1.32
CA PRO A 80 -1.45 15.65 1.96
C PRO A 80 -2.64 16.60 1.95
N LYS A 81 -3.45 16.60 0.86
CA LYS A 81 -4.67 17.43 0.77
C LYS A 81 -5.74 16.96 1.75
N ASN A 82 -5.95 15.62 1.85
CA ASN A 82 -6.86 15.06 2.84
C ASN A 82 -6.40 15.37 4.27
N ALA A 83 -5.10 15.19 4.57
CA ALA A 83 -4.55 15.51 5.89
C ALA A 83 -4.73 16.99 6.26
N SER A 84 -4.44 17.91 5.35
CA SER A 84 -4.63 19.34 5.58
C SER A 84 -6.10 19.70 5.82
N ARG A 85 -7.03 19.07 5.10
CA ARG A 85 -8.46 19.26 5.31
C ARG A 85 -8.91 18.74 6.68
N ILE A 86 -8.51 17.51 7.05
CA ILE A 86 -8.81 16.92 8.37
C ILE A 86 -8.29 17.85 9.49
N ALA A 87 -7.05 18.30 9.39
CA ALA A 87 -6.44 19.19 10.38
C ALA A 87 -7.18 20.54 10.48
N ALA A 88 -7.58 21.14 9.36
CA ALA A 88 -8.31 22.39 9.34
C ALA A 88 -9.71 22.26 9.98
N GLU A 89 -10.45 21.19 9.67
CA GLU A 89 -11.77 20.92 10.23
C GLU A 89 -11.69 20.66 11.75
N LYS A 90 -10.74 19.82 12.19
CA LYS A 90 -10.49 19.59 13.62
C LYS A 90 -10.14 20.89 14.37
N LYS A 91 -9.29 21.73 13.80
CA LYS A 91 -8.94 23.04 14.38
C LYS A 91 -10.15 23.96 14.48
N ALA A 92 -11.10 23.85 13.57
CA ALA A 92 -12.37 24.57 13.60
C ALA A 92 -13.43 23.95 14.53
N GLY A 93 -13.10 22.85 15.26
CA GLY A 93 -14.03 22.13 16.12
C GLY A 93 -15.05 21.26 15.35
N VAL A 94 -14.78 20.96 14.09
CA VAL A 94 -15.66 20.15 13.25
C VAL A 94 -15.15 18.72 13.18
N ASN A 95 -15.96 17.75 13.61
CA ASN A 95 -15.73 16.34 13.42
C ASN A 95 -16.48 15.90 12.15
N TYR A 96 -15.76 15.77 11.04
CA TYR A 96 -16.37 15.49 9.75
C TYR A 96 -16.02 14.10 9.22
N PHE A 97 -14.76 13.70 9.32
CA PHE A 97 -14.29 12.42 8.81
C PHE A 97 -14.38 11.31 9.87
N ASP A 98 -14.71 10.11 9.43
CA ASP A 98 -14.71 8.89 10.25
C ASP A 98 -13.38 8.14 10.16
N ALA A 99 -12.92 7.87 8.94
CA ALA A 99 -11.68 7.12 8.72
C ALA A 99 -10.92 7.60 7.49
N ILE A 100 -9.67 7.16 7.40
CA ILE A 100 -8.79 7.45 6.26
C ILE A 100 -8.09 6.19 5.75
N ILE A 101 -8.09 6.01 4.43
CA ILE A 101 -7.19 5.10 3.71
C ILE A 101 -6.15 5.95 3.00
N CYS A 102 -4.87 5.74 3.28
CA CYS A 102 -3.81 6.57 2.73
C CYS A 102 -2.45 5.86 2.71
N GLY A 103 -1.43 6.55 2.24
CA GLY A 103 -0.04 6.12 2.38
C GLY A 103 0.58 6.58 3.70
N THR A 104 1.64 5.91 4.13
CA THR A 104 2.30 6.08 5.43
C THR A 104 2.69 7.53 5.74
N GLY A 105 3.27 8.26 4.80
CA GLY A 105 3.73 9.63 5.07
C GLY A 105 2.61 10.57 5.53
N THR A 106 1.41 10.45 4.93
CA THR A 106 0.21 11.18 5.34
C THR A 106 -0.26 10.73 6.72
N ALA A 107 -0.31 9.43 6.92
CA ALA A 107 -0.80 8.80 8.13
C ALA A 107 0.06 9.15 9.36
N ILE A 108 1.38 9.11 9.23
CA ILE A 108 2.32 9.48 10.30
C ILE A 108 2.13 10.95 10.72
N GLY A 109 1.96 11.87 9.78
CA GLY A 109 1.67 13.27 10.08
C GLY A 109 0.40 13.42 10.94
N LEU A 110 -0.71 12.81 10.52
CA LEU A 110 -1.96 12.82 11.30
C LEU A 110 -1.81 12.20 12.69
N SER A 111 -0.99 11.16 12.82
CA SER A 111 -0.69 10.52 14.10
C SER A 111 0.07 11.47 15.05
N TYR A 112 1.05 12.22 14.53
CA TYR A 112 1.82 13.19 15.33
C TYR A 112 0.97 14.38 15.76
N ASP A 113 0.05 14.81 14.92
CA ASP A 113 -0.88 15.91 15.20
C ASP A 113 -2.02 15.50 16.16
N GLY A 114 -2.05 14.23 16.62
CA GLY A 114 -3.09 13.74 17.54
C GLY A 114 -4.48 13.64 16.90
N MET A 115 -4.56 13.47 15.58
CA MET A 115 -5.79 13.46 14.80
C MET A 115 -6.42 12.06 14.64
N LEU A 116 -5.89 11.04 15.34
CA LEU A 116 -6.31 9.65 15.17
C LEU A 116 -6.72 8.99 16.49
N GLU A 117 -7.55 7.96 16.38
CA GLU A 117 -7.94 7.07 17.47
C GLU A 117 -7.20 5.73 17.38
N PRO A 118 -7.01 5.02 18.52
CA PRO A 118 -6.50 3.66 18.51
C PRO A 118 -7.44 2.73 17.73
N LEU A 119 -6.96 2.19 16.61
CA LEU A 119 -7.79 1.42 15.68
C LEU A 119 -8.34 0.13 16.32
N GLU A 120 -7.60 -0.50 17.25
CA GLU A 120 -8.04 -1.72 17.93
C GLU A 120 -9.36 -1.55 18.70
N SER A 121 -9.68 -0.32 19.15
CA SER A 121 -10.95 -0.04 19.84
C SER A 121 -12.17 -0.16 18.94
N PHE A 122 -11.96 -0.21 17.63
CA PHE A 122 -13.01 -0.39 16.63
C PHE A 122 -13.13 -1.85 16.16
N TRP A 123 -12.27 -2.76 16.62
CA TRP A 123 -12.32 -4.17 16.22
C TRP A 123 -13.36 -4.95 17.03
N ILE A 124 -14.23 -5.64 16.31
CA ILE A 124 -15.28 -6.51 16.88
C ILE A 124 -15.01 -7.96 16.48
N LEU A 125 -14.83 -8.21 15.17
CA LEU A 125 -14.79 -9.55 14.62
C LEU A 125 -13.50 -10.31 15.00
N PRO A 126 -13.60 -11.58 15.46
CA PRO A 126 -12.46 -12.41 15.81
C PRO A 126 -11.44 -12.53 14.68
N GLU A 127 -11.91 -12.66 13.44
CA GLU A 127 -11.03 -12.75 12.26
C GLU A 127 -10.18 -11.48 12.02
N VAL A 128 -10.65 -10.32 12.49
CA VAL A 128 -9.90 -9.06 12.42
C VAL A 128 -8.89 -8.97 13.55
N LYS A 129 -9.27 -9.44 14.74
CA LYS A 129 -8.44 -9.45 15.95
C LYS A 129 -7.32 -10.49 15.92
N ASP A 130 -7.46 -11.56 15.14
CA ASP A 130 -6.50 -12.66 15.08
C ASP A 130 -5.28 -12.30 14.23
N PRO A 131 -4.08 -12.14 14.84
CA PRO A 131 -2.86 -11.84 14.10
C PRO A 131 -2.44 -12.97 13.16
N ASN A 132 -2.89 -14.21 13.37
CA ASN A 132 -2.57 -15.35 12.52
C ASN A 132 -3.30 -15.30 11.16
N GLN A 133 -4.28 -14.43 10.98
CA GLN A 133 -4.89 -14.17 9.68
C GLN A 133 -4.03 -13.25 8.79
N TRP A 134 -2.96 -12.68 9.35
CA TRP A 134 -2.15 -11.68 8.70
C TRP A 134 -0.71 -12.15 8.55
N TRP A 135 -0.18 -12.07 7.35
CA TRP A 135 1.23 -12.33 7.09
C TRP A 135 2.12 -11.32 7.84
N GLY A 136 3.00 -11.85 8.70
CA GLY A 136 3.81 -11.05 9.61
C GLY A 136 3.05 -10.54 10.85
N GLY A 137 1.85 -11.06 11.13
CA GLY A 137 1.01 -10.62 12.23
C GLY A 137 0.40 -9.22 12.02
N HIS A 138 -0.02 -8.56 13.10
CA HIS A 138 -0.46 -7.17 13.02
C HIS A 138 0.75 -6.24 12.88
N ILE A 139 0.80 -5.45 11.80
CA ILE A 139 1.84 -4.44 11.57
C ILE A 139 1.22 -3.06 11.68
N TRP A 140 1.80 -2.26 12.55
CA TRP A 140 1.44 -0.88 12.79
C TRP A 140 2.50 0.04 12.18
N GLU A 141 2.07 1.05 11.40
CA GLU A 141 3.00 1.99 10.77
C GLU A 141 3.64 2.92 11.80
N ASP A 142 2.91 3.29 12.85
CA ASP A 142 3.37 4.11 13.98
C ASP A 142 4.16 3.29 15.02
N ASN A 143 5.18 2.56 14.56
CA ASN A 143 5.91 1.57 15.33
C ASN A 143 6.85 2.16 16.39
N LEU A 144 7.29 3.43 16.29
CA LEU A 144 8.16 4.06 17.29
C LEU A 144 7.44 4.36 18.61
N LYS A 145 6.14 4.65 18.56
CA LYS A 145 5.34 5.00 19.75
C LYS A 145 4.28 3.99 20.10
N SER A 146 4.12 2.94 19.29
CA SER A 146 3.16 1.83 19.50
C SER A 146 1.75 2.26 19.89
N ARG A 147 1.26 3.37 19.30
CA ARG A 147 -0.08 3.92 19.60
C ARG A 147 -1.20 3.14 18.91
N LYS A 148 -0.85 2.29 17.93
CA LYS A 148 -1.79 1.46 17.18
C LYS A 148 -2.87 2.27 16.45
N PHE A 149 -2.48 3.40 15.93
CA PHE A 149 -3.35 4.28 15.15
C PHE A 149 -3.41 3.90 13.67
N LEU A 150 -2.32 3.34 13.14
CA LEU A 150 -2.09 3.19 11.72
C LEU A 150 -1.85 1.74 11.34
N TYR A 151 -2.91 1.06 10.89
CA TYR A 151 -2.82 -0.34 10.53
C TYR A 151 -2.35 -0.52 9.07
N SER A 152 -1.25 -1.25 8.90
CA SER A 152 -0.73 -1.61 7.58
C SER A 152 -1.40 -2.90 7.10
N PHE A 153 -2.34 -2.79 6.15
CA PHE A 153 -3.07 -3.94 5.63
C PHE A 153 -2.53 -4.46 4.29
N LEU A 154 -1.64 -3.71 3.65
CA LEU A 154 -1.09 -4.00 2.33
C LEU A 154 0.44 -4.05 2.37
N ALA A 155 1.01 -4.97 1.59
CA ALA A 155 2.44 -4.99 1.29
C ALA A 155 2.66 -5.57 -0.10
N ASP A 156 3.30 -4.80 -0.98
CA ASP A 156 3.66 -5.19 -2.33
C ASP A 156 5.16 -5.20 -2.52
N VAL A 157 5.61 -6.14 -3.35
CA VAL A 157 6.88 -6.06 -4.05
C VAL A 157 6.55 -5.64 -5.47
N SER A 158 6.85 -4.41 -5.82
CA SER A 158 6.54 -3.88 -7.14
C SER A 158 7.81 -3.67 -7.93
N THR A 159 7.91 -4.33 -9.07
CA THR A 159 8.92 -4.01 -10.08
C THR A 159 8.66 -2.64 -10.73
N HIS A 160 7.53 -2.00 -10.40
CA HIS A 160 7.05 -0.81 -11.08
C HIS A 160 7.56 0.53 -10.51
N SER A 161 8.53 0.53 -9.61
CA SER A 161 9.16 1.78 -9.15
C SER A 161 10.19 2.35 -10.13
N THR A 162 10.68 1.50 -11.05
CA THR A 162 11.64 1.85 -12.10
C THR A 162 11.15 1.32 -13.43
N TRP A 163 11.13 2.18 -14.44
CA TRP A 163 10.70 1.86 -15.80
C TRP A 163 11.80 2.22 -16.81
N TYR A 164 11.81 1.52 -17.95
CA TYR A 164 12.74 1.84 -19.03
C TYR A 164 12.04 1.83 -20.40
N ASN A 165 12.59 2.60 -21.34
CA ASN A 165 12.19 2.58 -22.74
C ASN A 165 12.96 1.47 -23.47
N THR A 166 12.24 0.47 -24.01
CA THR A 166 12.84 -0.72 -24.61
C THR A 166 13.53 -0.46 -25.95
N SER A 167 13.30 0.71 -26.57
CA SER A 167 14.02 1.15 -27.78
C SER A 167 15.38 1.77 -27.42
N LEU A 168 15.62 2.18 -26.18
CA LEU A 168 16.82 2.90 -25.73
C LEU A 168 17.69 2.10 -24.77
N ALA A 169 17.10 1.15 -24.03
CA ALA A 169 17.79 0.35 -23.04
C ALA A 169 17.39 -1.12 -23.15
N LYS A 170 18.29 -2.01 -22.75
CA LYS A 170 18.07 -3.45 -22.65
C LYS A 170 18.06 -3.87 -21.18
N PRO A 171 17.27 -4.88 -20.76
CA PRO A 171 17.19 -5.31 -19.37
C PRO A 171 18.55 -5.77 -18.79
N GLN A 172 19.46 -6.28 -19.66
CA GLN A 172 20.80 -6.71 -19.24
C GLN A 172 21.70 -5.55 -18.77
N GLU A 173 21.36 -4.32 -19.12
CA GLU A 173 22.07 -3.09 -18.79
C GLU A 173 21.55 -2.40 -17.53
N LEU A 174 20.62 -3.06 -16.79
CA LEU A 174 19.85 -2.48 -15.67
C LEU A 174 19.79 -3.44 -14.48
N ARG A 175 20.86 -4.20 -14.20
CA ARG A 175 20.89 -5.25 -13.18
C ARG A 175 21.40 -4.81 -11.82
N SER A 176 21.98 -3.61 -11.75
CA SER A 176 22.49 -3.04 -10.51
C SER A 176 22.34 -1.52 -10.51
N PHE A 177 22.43 -0.91 -9.34
CA PHE A 177 22.46 0.55 -9.25
C PHE A 177 23.69 1.16 -9.94
N ASP A 178 24.83 0.44 -9.98
CA ASP A 178 26.02 0.89 -10.72
C ASP A 178 25.75 1.04 -12.22
N ASP A 179 24.86 0.22 -12.78
CA ASP A 179 24.51 0.31 -14.19
C ASP A 179 23.83 1.65 -14.54
N TYR A 180 23.15 2.28 -13.58
CA TYR A 180 22.52 3.59 -13.75
C TYR A 180 23.52 4.74 -13.81
N LEU A 181 24.78 4.51 -13.40
CA LEU A 181 25.87 5.48 -13.46
C LEU A 181 26.61 5.45 -14.81
N ASN A 182 26.23 4.58 -15.74
CA ASN A 182 26.86 4.52 -17.05
C ASN A 182 26.64 5.84 -17.82
N SER A 183 27.70 6.41 -18.37
CA SER A 183 27.69 7.72 -19.07
C SER A 183 26.70 7.80 -20.23
N LYS A 184 26.28 6.65 -20.82
CA LYS A 184 25.25 6.61 -21.87
C LYS A 184 23.89 7.11 -21.41
N TRP A 185 23.65 7.11 -20.10
CA TRP A 185 22.39 7.59 -19.49
C TRP A 185 22.40 9.08 -19.19
N LYS A 186 23.53 9.78 -19.38
CA LYS A 186 23.61 11.21 -19.08
C LYS A 186 22.56 12.02 -19.84
N GLY A 187 21.74 12.80 -19.12
CA GLY A 187 20.59 13.53 -19.65
C GLY A 187 19.40 12.64 -20.05
N ARG A 188 19.43 11.33 -19.74
CA ARG A 188 18.40 10.37 -20.14
C ARG A 188 17.75 9.64 -18.98
N ILE A 189 17.96 10.10 -17.75
CA ILE A 189 17.30 9.56 -16.54
C ILE A 189 16.24 10.55 -16.09
N GLY A 190 14.99 10.11 -16.04
CA GLY A 190 13.90 10.84 -15.43
C GLY A 190 13.68 10.39 -13.98
N PHE A 191 13.38 11.34 -13.10
CA PHE A 191 13.16 11.05 -11.71
C PHE A 191 11.96 11.86 -11.16
N SER A 192 11.05 11.19 -10.46
CA SER A 192 10.03 11.89 -9.67
C SER A 192 10.73 12.62 -8.53
N ASP A 193 10.49 13.93 -8.39
CA ASP A 193 11.21 14.79 -7.44
C ASP A 193 11.26 14.18 -6.01
N PRO A 194 12.45 13.77 -5.52
CA PRO A 194 12.57 13.12 -4.22
C PRO A 194 12.51 14.07 -3.02
N ARG A 195 12.53 15.39 -3.26
CA ARG A 195 12.46 16.43 -2.22
C ARG A 195 11.06 16.51 -1.57
N VAL A 196 10.06 15.90 -2.20
CA VAL A 196 8.69 15.85 -1.67
C VAL A 196 8.28 14.40 -1.39
N PRO A 197 7.41 14.15 -0.38
CA PRO A 197 6.88 12.80 -0.10
C PRO A 197 6.17 12.21 -1.33
N SER A 198 6.80 11.20 -1.94
CA SER A 198 6.35 10.60 -3.21
C SER A 198 6.95 9.22 -3.40
N SER A 199 6.58 8.54 -4.50
CA SER A 199 7.27 7.33 -4.98
C SER A 199 8.73 7.61 -5.36
N GLY A 200 9.05 8.83 -5.85
CA GLY A 200 10.42 9.27 -6.08
C GLY A 200 11.24 9.31 -4.79
N GLN A 201 10.70 9.89 -3.71
CA GLN A 201 11.36 9.88 -2.41
C GLN A 201 11.57 8.44 -1.89
N SER A 202 10.63 7.54 -2.13
CA SER A 202 10.75 6.14 -1.70
C SER A 202 11.92 5.42 -2.38
N ILE A 203 12.04 5.50 -3.69
CA ILE A 203 13.16 4.86 -4.41
C ILE A 203 14.50 5.57 -4.14
N TRP A 204 14.51 6.89 -4.03
CA TRP A 204 15.69 7.68 -3.66
C TRP A 204 16.23 7.28 -2.29
N SER A 205 15.35 7.18 -1.29
CA SER A 205 15.74 6.78 0.07
C SER A 205 16.20 5.33 0.14
N PHE A 206 15.66 4.45 -0.69
CA PHE A 206 16.14 3.08 -0.81
C PHE A 206 17.55 3.04 -1.42
N MET A 207 17.81 3.80 -2.48
CA MET A 207 19.15 3.94 -3.05
C MET A 207 20.14 4.50 -2.02
N TRP A 208 19.73 5.52 -1.25
CA TRP A 208 20.54 6.10 -0.19
C TRP A 208 20.88 5.08 0.90
N GLU A 209 19.91 4.30 1.36
CA GLU A 209 20.12 3.26 2.38
C GLU A 209 21.04 2.14 1.89
N GLN A 210 20.93 1.74 0.60
CA GLN A 210 21.72 0.66 0.03
C GLN A 210 23.14 1.07 -0.38
N ARG A 211 23.35 2.32 -0.80
CA ARG A 211 24.57 2.75 -1.48
C ARG A 211 25.17 4.05 -0.93
N GLY A 212 24.47 4.75 -0.03
CA GLY A 212 24.94 5.99 0.60
C GLY A 212 24.89 7.23 -0.30
N GLU A 213 25.40 8.34 0.25
CA GLU A 213 25.34 9.67 -0.38
C GLU A 213 26.20 9.77 -1.64
N ASP A 214 27.36 9.15 -1.66
CA ASP A 214 28.30 9.25 -2.81
C ASP A 214 27.73 8.62 -4.07
N PHE A 215 26.92 7.57 -3.93
CA PHE A 215 26.17 7.01 -5.05
C PHE A 215 25.16 8.03 -5.59
N LEU A 216 24.41 8.68 -4.73
CA LEU A 216 23.38 9.66 -5.12
C LEU A 216 24.00 10.90 -5.77
N LYS A 217 25.16 11.37 -5.28
CA LYS A 217 25.92 12.46 -5.92
C LYS A 217 26.28 12.09 -7.36
N LYS A 218 26.84 10.88 -7.57
CA LYS A 218 27.14 10.36 -8.92
C LYS A 218 25.92 10.19 -9.80
N LEU A 219 24.78 9.82 -9.21
CA LEU A 219 23.52 9.71 -9.94
C LEU A 219 23.03 11.09 -10.41
N VAL A 220 23.18 12.14 -9.59
CA VAL A 220 22.86 13.52 -9.96
C VAL A 220 23.75 14.05 -11.10
N GLU A 221 25.03 13.65 -11.15
CA GLU A 221 25.95 13.97 -12.25
C GLU A 221 25.48 13.41 -13.60
N GLN A 222 24.49 12.49 -13.61
CA GLN A 222 23.84 12.02 -14.84
C GLN A 222 22.90 13.04 -15.47
N ASP A 223 22.74 14.25 -14.92
CA ASP A 223 21.85 15.30 -15.44
C ASP A 223 20.40 14.81 -15.49
N LEU A 224 19.77 14.70 -14.32
CA LEU A 224 18.45 14.12 -14.14
C LEU A 224 17.33 15.04 -14.66
N PHE A 225 16.40 14.48 -15.41
CA PHE A 225 15.12 15.13 -15.70
C PHE A 225 14.19 15.00 -14.48
N LEU A 226 14.11 16.04 -13.66
CA LEU A 226 13.31 16.06 -12.45
C LEU A 226 11.90 16.65 -12.72
N THR A 227 10.87 15.99 -12.18
CA THR A 227 9.51 16.53 -12.24
C THR A 227 8.65 16.01 -11.08
N ARG A 228 7.68 16.84 -10.64
CA ARG A 228 6.62 16.45 -9.70
C ARG A 228 5.38 15.90 -10.40
N ASP A 229 5.30 16.10 -11.70
CA ASP A 229 4.22 15.59 -12.54
C ASP A 229 4.60 14.18 -13.08
N LEU A 230 4.02 13.15 -12.45
CA LEU A 230 4.25 11.76 -12.85
C LEU A 230 3.73 11.44 -14.25
N ARG A 231 2.72 12.18 -14.74
CA ARG A 231 2.22 12.02 -16.10
C ARG A 231 3.23 12.56 -17.11
N GLN A 232 3.84 13.72 -16.80
CA GLN A 232 4.93 14.28 -17.61
C GLN A 232 6.14 13.34 -17.63
N LEU A 233 6.48 12.69 -16.50
CA LEU A 233 7.56 11.72 -16.42
C LEU A 233 7.28 10.49 -17.29
N ALA A 234 6.06 9.96 -17.24
CA ALA A 234 5.65 8.81 -18.03
C ALA A 234 5.63 9.13 -19.54
N ASP A 235 5.18 10.32 -19.92
CA ASP A 235 5.20 10.79 -21.31
C ASP A 235 6.63 10.95 -21.84
N ALA A 236 7.53 11.53 -21.03
CA ALA A 236 8.94 11.67 -21.37
C ALA A 236 9.62 10.31 -21.60
N LEU A 237 9.30 9.31 -20.78
CA LEU A 237 9.77 7.94 -20.94
C LEU A 237 9.20 7.29 -22.21
N ALA A 238 7.88 7.36 -22.40
CA ALA A 238 7.20 6.73 -23.51
C ALA A 238 7.65 7.29 -24.87
N LYS A 239 7.92 8.58 -24.97
CA LYS A 239 8.42 9.27 -26.16
C LYS A 239 9.94 9.18 -26.34
N GLY A 240 10.67 8.52 -25.43
CA GLY A 240 12.12 8.36 -25.51
C GLY A 240 12.93 9.60 -25.20
N LYS A 241 12.34 10.64 -24.59
CA LYS A 241 13.09 11.79 -24.04
C LYS A 241 14.05 11.32 -22.95
N VAL A 242 13.59 10.40 -22.10
CA VAL A 242 14.43 9.69 -21.12
C VAL A 242 14.42 8.20 -21.44
N ALA A 243 15.51 7.51 -21.10
CA ALA A 243 15.64 6.07 -21.26
C ALA A 243 15.19 5.29 -20.03
N LEU A 244 15.36 5.89 -18.85
CA LEU A 244 15.01 5.35 -17.54
C LEU A 244 14.13 6.34 -16.81
N ALA A 245 13.19 5.85 -16.01
CA ALA A 245 12.36 6.67 -15.14
C ALA A 245 12.17 6.02 -13.78
N PHE A 246 12.41 6.79 -12.73
CA PHE A 246 12.31 6.37 -11.33
C PHE A 246 11.11 7.04 -10.64
N GLY A 247 10.37 6.27 -9.86
CA GLY A 247 9.23 6.76 -9.09
C GLY A 247 7.91 6.80 -9.87
N LEU A 248 7.83 6.13 -11.03
CA LEU A 248 6.56 5.91 -11.73
C LEU A 248 5.82 4.71 -11.12
N GLY A 249 4.50 4.83 -11.01
CA GLY A 249 3.62 3.70 -10.72
C GLY A 249 2.94 3.18 -11.98
N ARG A 250 2.27 2.03 -11.85
CA ARG A 250 1.53 1.41 -12.95
C ARG A 250 0.42 2.32 -13.49
N SER A 251 -0.32 3.00 -12.61
CA SER A 251 -1.41 3.90 -13.03
C SER A 251 -0.96 5.02 -13.98
N GLN A 252 0.31 5.45 -13.91
CA GLN A 252 0.87 6.43 -14.82
C GLN A 252 1.35 5.84 -16.13
N THR A 253 1.81 4.58 -16.12
CA THR A 253 2.43 3.94 -17.29
C THR A 253 1.48 3.06 -18.09
N GLU A 254 0.43 2.52 -17.47
CA GLU A 254 -0.54 1.62 -18.11
C GLU A 254 -1.19 2.19 -19.39
N PRO A 255 -1.60 3.47 -19.47
CA PRO A 255 -2.14 4.02 -20.71
C PRO A 255 -1.16 3.93 -21.89
N PHE A 256 0.12 4.15 -21.63
CA PHE A 256 1.17 4.07 -22.65
C PHE A 256 1.46 2.61 -23.05
N VAL A 257 1.48 1.69 -22.09
CA VAL A 257 1.64 0.25 -22.34
C VAL A 257 0.47 -0.29 -23.17
N LYS A 258 -0.77 0.07 -22.85
CA LYS A 258 -1.97 -0.29 -23.62
C LYS A 258 -1.96 0.29 -25.03
N ALA A 259 -1.35 1.46 -25.21
CA ALA A 259 -1.16 2.08 -26.52
C ALA A 259 0.02 1.49 -27.33
N GLY A 260 0.68 0.44 -26.81
CA GLY A 260 1.78 -0.25 -27.49
C GLY A 260 3.11 0.51 -27.49
N LEU A 261 3.28 1.52 -26.64
CA LEU A 261 4.52 2.28 -26.56
C LEU A 261 5.64 1.46 -25.90
N PRO A 262 6.90 1.69 -26.28
CA PRO A 262 8.04 0.83 -25.94
C PRO A 262 8.53 1.04 -24.50
N ILE A 263 7.68 0.87 -23.51
CA ILE A 263 8.07 0.99 -22.11
C ILE A 263 7.76 -0.30 -21.34
N LYS A 264 8.65 -0.67 -20.44
CA LYS A 264 8.51 -1.83 -19.54
C LYS A 264 9.03 -1.52 -18.14
N PRO A 265 8.55 -2.24 -17.11
CA PRO A 265 9.21 -2.22 -15.81
C PRO A 265 10.64 -2.72 -15.94
N ALA A 266 11.57 -2.07 -15.22
CA ALA A 266 12.96 -2.50 -15.17
C ALA A 266 13.10 -3.82 -14.39
N PRO A 267 14.11 -4.64 -14.71
CA PRO A 267 14.39 -5.84 -13.94
C PRO A 267 14.75 -5.48 -12.48
N VAL A 268 14.55 -6.44 -11.58
CA VAL A 268 15.04 -6.31 -10.20
C VAL A 268 16.55 -6.24 -10.20
N THR A 269 17.12 -5.23 -9.56
CA THR A 269 18.58 -5.08 -9.42
C THR A 269 19.12 -6.01 -8.33
N LYS A 270 20.44 -6.21 -8.28
CA LYS A 270 21.10 -6.99 -7.22
C LYS A 270 20.87 -6.41 -5.81
N GLU A 271 20.61 -5.10 -5.72
CA GLU A 271 20.28 -4.43 -4.46
C GLU A 271 18.85 -4.72 -4.00
N GLY A 272 18.01 -5.26 -4.88
CA GLY A 272 16.60 -5.53 -4.61
C GLY A 272 15.69 -4.36 -4.96
N LEU A 273 14.47 -4.42 -4.43
CA LEU A 273 13.44 -3.39 -4.56
C LEU A 273 12.87 -3.06 -3.20
N PRO A 274 12.47 -1.80 -2.95
CA PRO A 274 11.75 -1.47 -1.74
C PRO A 274 10.37 -2.16 -1.76
N ALA A 275 9.99 -2.75 -0.65
CA ALA A 275 8.61 -3.14 -0.45
C ALA A 275 7.77 -1.88 -0.18
N SER A 276 6.59 -1.82 -0.79
CA SER A 276 5.68 -0.69 -0.67
C SER A 276 4.38 -1.11 -0.01
N ASN A 277 3.78 -0.21 0.73
CA ASN A 277 2.40 -0.36 1.17
C ASN A 277 1.41 0.51 0.36
N ALA A 278 1.87 1.20 -0.67
CA ALA A 278 1.05 2.08 -1.51
C ALA A 278 0.05 2.93 -0.69
N PHE A 279 -1.26 2.71 -0.87
CA PHE A 279 -2.33 3.26 -0.05
C PHE A 279 -2.88 2.22 0.94
N GLY A 280 -1.99 1.47 1.58
CA GLY A 280 -2.32 0.33 2.43
C GLY A 280 -2.33 0.63 3.93
N VAL A 281 -2.61 1.87 4.33
CA VAL A 281 -2.76 2.26 5.72
C VAL A 281 -4.21 2.66 5.99
N LEU A 282 -4.79 2.07 7.03
CA LEU A 282 -6.08 2.45 7.59
C LEU A 282 -5.88 3.12 8.94
N GLY A 283 -6.52 4.27 9.14
CA GLY A 283 -6.62 4.97 10.41
C GLY A 283 -8.05 5.45 10.66
N VAL A 284 -8.46 5.51 11.92
CA VAL A 284 -9.72 6.14 12.35
C VAL A 284 -9.42 7.56 12.81
N ILE A 285 -10.19 8.52 12.34
CA ILE A 285 -10.04 9.93 12.73
C ILE A 285 -10.55 10.11 14.16
N LYS A 286 -9.88 10.94 14.93
CA LYS A 286 -10.23 11.21 16.31
C LYS A 286 -11.67 11.73 16.41
N ASP A 287 -12.43 11.23 17.39
CA ASP A 287 -13.84 11.55 17.61
C ASP A 287 -14.68 11.43 16.31
N PRO A 288 -14.76 10.24 15.69
CA PRO A 288 -15.47 10.06 14.44
C PRO A 288 -16.97 10.33 14.65
N PRO A 289 -17.65 11.09 13.76
CA PRO A 289 -19.07 11.42 13.95
C PRO A 289 -20.01 10.21 13.87
N HIS A 290 -19.61 9.15 13.15
CA HIS A 290 -20.44 7.95 12.96
C HIS A 290 -19.68 6.72 13.49
N VAL A 291 -19.64 6.59 14.82
CA VAL A 291 -18.79 5.58 15.51
C VAL A 291 -19.15 4.15 15.12
N ASN A 292 -20.45 3.81 15.01
CA ASN A 292 -20.85 2.44 14.70
C ASN A 292 -20.69 2.13 13.21
N ALA A 293 -20.98 3.08 12.33
CA ALA A 293 -20.66 2.96 10.90
C ALA A 293 -19.15 2.77 10.68
N THR A 294 -18.31 3.47 11.45
CA THR A 294 -16.86 3.30 11.45
C THR A 294 -16.46 1.90 11.92
N LYS A 295 -17.05 1.38 13.00
CA LYS A 295 -16.81 -0.01 13.45
C LYS A 295 -17.18 -1.01 12.37
N VAL A 296 -18.36 -0.86 11.76
CA VAL A 296 -18.82 -1.74 10.68
C VAL A 296 -17.87 -1.70 9.50
N PHE A 297 -17.48 -0.50 9.06
CA PHE A 297 -16.53 -0.33 7.96
C PHE A 297 -15.17 -0.97 8.26
N VAL A 298 -14.56 -0.69 9.42
CA VAL A 298 -13.25 -1.20 9.82
C VAL A 298 -13.23 -2.73 9.84
N ASN A 299 -14.25 -3.36 10.45
CA ASN A 299 -14.30 -4.82 10.54
C ASN A 299 -14.54 -5.49 9.18
N TRP A 300 -15.44 -4.97 8.36
CA TRP A 300 -15.64 -5.47 7.01
C TRP A 300 -14.39 -5.26 6.16
N PHE A 301 -13.81 -4.06 6.18
CA PHE A 301 -12.67 -3.70 5.34
C PHE A 301 -11.42 -4.53 5.66
N LEU A 302 -11.14 -4.76 6.96
CA LEU A 302 -10.03 -5.61 7.41
C LEU A 302 -10.37 -7.11 7.39
N GLY A 303 -11.63 -7.48 7.24
CA GLY A 303 -12.06 -8.86 7.03
C GLY A 303 -11.63 -9.39 5.65
N ARG A 304 -11.76 -10.72 5.48
CA ARG A 304 -11.39 -11.39 4.22
C ARG A 304 -12.07 -10.76 2.99
N GLU A 305 -13.37 -10.51 3.09
CA GLU A 305 -14.15 -9.97 1.97
C GLU A 305 -13.68 -8.57 1.55
N GLY A 306 -13.52 -7.66 2.52
CA GLY A 306 -13.05 -6.29 2.25
C GLY A 306 -11.65 -6.26 1.69
N GLN A 307 -10.76 -7.14 2.16
CA GLN A 307 -9.39 -7.22 1.67
C GLN A 307 -9.29 -7.85 0.27
N ASP A 308 -10.10 -8.88 -0.06
CA ASP A 308 -10.16 -9.41 -1.44
C ASP A 308 -10.75 -8.35 -2.39
N TRP A 309 -11.82 -7.67 -1.97
CA TRP A 309 -12.43 -6.60 -2.74
C TRP A 309 -11.45 -5.44 -3.02
N TYR A 310 -10.78 -4.92 -1.98
CA TYR A 310 -9.82 -3.82 -2.14
C TYR A 310 -8.63 -4.21 -3.02
N SER A 311 -8.10 -5.40 -2.79
CA SER A 311 -6.99 -5.95 -3.59
C SER A 311 -7.32 -5.95 -5.08
N ARG A 312 -8.54 -6.38 -5.45
CA ARG A 312 -9.00 -6.43 -6.85
C ARG A 312 -9.23 -5.05 -7.45
N ILE A 313 -9.89 -4.15 -6.72
CA ILE A 313 -10.19 -2.80 -7.21
C ILE A 313 -8.91 -1.99 -7.39
N MET A 314 -8.00 -2.04 -6.42
CA MET A 314 -6.76 -1.27 -6.43
C MET A 314 -5.60 -1.99 -7.11
N GLN A 315 -5.78 -3.26 -7.48
CA GLN A 315 -4.75 -4.11 -8.05
C GLN A 315 -3.47 -4.15 -7.21
N ASN A 316 -3.63 -4.32 -5.91
CA ASN A 316 -2.56 -4.35 -4.92
C ASN A 316 -2.61 -5.64 -4.09
N GLY A 317 -1.49 -6.04 -3.53
CA GLY A 317 -1.41 -7.17 -2.60
C GLY A 317 -1.97 -6.81 -1.23
N THR A 318 -2.70 -7.73 -0.62
CA THR A 318 -3.05 -7.66 0.80
C THR A 318 -2.13 -8.53 1.62
N ARG A 319 -1.99 -8.21 2.90
CA ARG A 319 -1.29 -9.05 3.88
C ARG A 319 -2.17 -10.17 4.46
N ARG A 320 -3.49 -10.19 4.17
CA ARG A 320 -4.38 -11.29 4.60
C ARG A 320 -3.96 -12.61 3.97
N LEU A 321 -3.76 -13.64 4.81
CA LEU A 321 -3.30 -14.97 4.36
C LEU A 321 -4.40 -15.75 3.64
N ASP A 322 -5.65 -15.51 3.98
CA ASP A 322 -6.83 -16.17 3.42
C ASP A 322 -7.38 -15.52 2.14
N VAL A 323 -6.69 -14.49 1.61
CA VAL A 323 -7.00 -13.83 0.34
C VAL A 323 -6.01 -14.25 -0.73
N ASN A 324 -6.51 -14.72 -1.88
CA ASN A 324 -5.66 -15.09 -3.02
C ASN A 324 -5.19 -13.85 -3.78
N THR A 325 -3.87 -13.68 -3.89
CA THR A 325 -3.20 -12.57 -4.59
C THR A 325 -2.32 -13.03 -5.74
N HIS A 326 -2.30 -14.34 -6.07
CA HIS A 326 -1.43 -14.87 -7.14
C HIS A 326 -1.74 -14.31 -8.54
N TRP A 327 -2.96 -13.85 -8.77
CA TRP A 327 -3.38 -13.20 -10.03
C TRP A 327 -2.63 -11.87 -10.31
N LEU A 328 -2.04 -11.25 -9.28
CA LEU A 328 -1.22 -10.04 -9.45
C LEU A 328 0.02 -10.27 -10.32
N LYS A 329 0.48 -11.51 -10.45
CA LYS A 329 1.62 -11.88 -11.31
C LYS A 329 1.37 -11.49 -12.78
N ASP A 330 0.15 -11.65 -13.25
CA ASP A 330 -0.24 -11.29 -14.62
C ASP A 330 -0.13 -9.78 -14.86
N LEU A 331 -0.10 -9.01 -13.78
CA LEU A 331 0.08 -7.56 -13.79
C LEU A 331 1.53 -7.14 -13.51
N GLY A 332 2.45 -8.10 -13.33
CA GLY A 332 3.84 -7.84 -12.95
C GLY A 332 4.02 -7.32 -11.52
N ILE A 333 3.08 -7.64 -10.63
CA ILE A 333 3.08 -7.28 -9.21
C ILE A 333 3.06 -8.59 -8.40
N ALA A 334 3.69 -8.57 -7.23
CA ALA A 334 3.53 -9.63 -6.26
C ALA A 334 3.15 -9.03 -4.89
N ALA A 335 2.17 -9.62 -4.24
CA ALA A 335 1.99 -9.36 -2.83
C ALA A 335 3.24 -9.82 -2.07
N ALA A 336 3.68 -9.06 -1.08
CA ALA A 336 4.90 -9.40 -0.35
C ALA A 336 4.83 -10.81 0.29
N LYS A 337 3.66 -11.22 0.76
CA LYS A 337 3.42 -12.57 1.30
C LYS A 337 3.65 -13.71 0.29
N ASP A 338 3.56 -13.43 -1.00
CA ASP A 338 3.74 -14.40 -2.08
C ASP A 338 5.18 -14.41 -2.63
N ALA A 339 6.01 -13.44 -2.26
CA ALA A 339 7.32 -13.20 -2.86
C ALA A 339 8.48 -13.12 -1.85
N LEU A 340 8.21 -12.80 -0.60
CA LEU A 340 9.23 -12.59 0.43
C LEU A 340 8.94 -13.39 1.70
N THR A 341 9.97 -13.69 2.46
CA THR A 341 9.83 -14.02 3.87
C THR A 341 9.57 -12.74 4.69
N VAL A 342 9.01 -12.89 5.89
CA VAL A 342 8.80 -11.75 6.81
C VAL A 342 10.13 -11.05 7.14
N GLN A 343 11.22 -11.80 7.25
CA GLN A 343 12.54 -11.26 7.52
C GLN A 343 13.06 -10.41 6.35
N GLU A 344 12.91 -10.89 5.11
CA GLU A 344 13.28 -10.12 3.91
C GLU A 344 12.44 -8.86 3.78
N TYR A 345 11.12 -8.96 4.00
CA TYR A 345 10.24 -7.80 4.01
C TYR A 345 10.68 -6.76 5.03
N ASN A 346 11.00 -7.17 6.26
CA ASN A 346 11.47 -6.26 7.29
C ASN A 346 12.77 -5.53 6.90
N ARG A 347 13.59 -6.15 6.07
CA ARG A 347 14.83 -5.53 5.53
C ARG A 347 14.55 -4.50 4.46
N VAL A 348 13.61 -4.78 3.54
CA VAL A 348 13.40 -3.95 2.33
C VAL A 348 12.24 -2.96 2.42
N ARG A 349 11.39 -3.05 3.46
CA ARG A 349 10.35 -2.05 3.68
C ARG A 349 10.94 -0.73 4.16
N ASN A 350 10.48 0.37 3.59
CA ASN A 350 10.92 1.72 3.97
C ASN A 350 9.75 2.65 4.32
N HIS A 351 8.61 2.07 4.70
CA HIS A 351 7.38 2.82 4.91
C HIS A 351 6.94 2.93 6.38
N LEU A 352 7.51 2.18 7.31
CA LEU A 352 7.22 2.34 8.74
C LEU A 352 7.77 3.66 9.28
N GLU A 353 7.24 4.12 10.40
CA GLU A 353 7.60 5.38 11.07
C GLU A 353 9.10 5.51 11.32
N ASP A 354 9.76 4.44 11.77
CA ASP A 354 11.21 4.43 12.00
C ASP A 354 11.99 4.67 10.70
N LYS A 355 11.64 3.97 9.63
CA LYS A 355 12.24 4.14 8.30
C LYS A 355 11.86 5.48 7.67
N TYR A 356 10.61 5.89 7.83
CA TYR A 356 10.17 7.19 7.38
C TYR A 356 10.98 8.31 8.05
N THR A 357 11.16 8.25 9.35
CA THR A 357 11.81 9.28 10.16
C THR A 357 13.33 9.26 9.99
N HIS A 358 13.97 8.08 10.01
CA HIS A 358 15.42 7.97 10.04
C HIS A 358 16.08 7.72 8.68
N VAL A 359 15.29 7.38 7.65
CA VAL A 359 15.80 7.12 6.30
C VAL A 359 15.16 8.05 5.26
N ARG A 360 13.82 8.04 5.14
CA ARG A 360 13.15 8.77 4.04
C ARG A 360 13.23 10.28 4.19
N VAL A 361 12.98 10.82 5.36
CA VAL A 361 13.06 12.26 5.62
C VAL A 361 14.50 12.77 5.49
N PRO A 362 15.52 12.15 6.11
CA PRO A 362 16.92 12.54 5.90
C PRO A 362 17.38 12.46 4.43
N ALA A 363 17.03 11.36 3.72
CA ALA A 363 17.37 11.21 2.31
C ALA A 363 16.69 12.28 1.42
N GLY A 364 15.45 12.67 1.75
CA GLY A 364 14.77 13.78 1.09
C GLY A 364 15.44 15.12 1.34
N LYS A 365 15.85 15.41 2.58
CA LYS A 365 16.64 16.60 2.91
C LYS A 365 18.00 16.61 2.21
N PHE A 366 18.67 15.46 2.13
CA PHE A 366 19.88 15.33 1.37
C PHE A 366 19.67 15.66 -0.13
N ALA A 367 18.54 15.21 -0.70
CA ALA A 367 18.18 15.58 -2.08
C ALA A 367 18.07 17.11 -2.27
N GLU A 368 17.55 17.85 -1.27
CA GLU A 368 17.46 19.32 -1.32
C GLU A 368 18.84 19.98 -1.39
N THR A 369 19.88 19.34 -0.87
CA THR A 369 21.26 19.89 -0.87
C THR A 369 22.00 19.68 -2.19
N ILE A 370 21.61 18.68 -2.98
CA ILE A 370 22.34 18.28 -4.20
C ILE A 370 21.55 18.40 -5.51
N LEU A 371 20.25 18.59 -5.43
CA LEU A 371 19.36 18.81 -6.60
C LEU A 371 18.99 20.29 -6.69
N HIS A 372 19.45 20.92 -7.73
CA HIS A 372 19.22 22.35 -8.01
C HIS A 372 18.00 22.60 -8.91
#